data_c42e99cae24b1f748059d5643642ece4
#
_entry.id   c42e99cae24b1f748059d5643642ece4
#
_cell.length_a   1.000
_cell.length_b   1.000
_cell.length_c   1.000
_cell.angle_alpha   90.00
_cell.angle_beta   90.00
_cell.angle_gamma   90.00
#
_symmetry.space_group_name_H-M   'P 1'
#
loop_
_entity.id
_entity.type
_entity.pdbx_description
1 polymer ?
#
loop_
_entity_poly.entity_id
_entity_poly.type
_entity_poly.pdbx_seq_one_letter_code
_entity_poly.pdbx_strand_id
1 'polypeptide(L)'
;MNTSGDRLRILLREVHLSASDFAKNRDVTPQHVNNWFKRGVPMARLDEIAELLCVTSRWLRTGEGPKHPPTNYQLEGPNTANNADAREDCGHYLCGPSSGPEKIDVEIPLHASFNTEESLRLSLHTLEQLNVTAERALGAYMVGNSMTDIIQDRAILAIDRGRTQIIDGEIYALEHDGMLRIKYLYNRPGGGLRIRSHNSNEHPDELLTYDQRFEQNVHILGWVFWWSTLNNRRPPVPLDEHLIGHDSSKSDQTLEN
;
A
#
# COMPACT_ATOMS: atom_id res chain seq x y z
N MET A 1 14.02 -22.83 -24.93
CA MET A 1 14.53 -21.48 -25.22
C MET A 1 13.45 -20.49 -24.82
N ASN A 2 13.69 -19.68 -23.84
CA ASN A 2 12.69 -18.70 -23.40
C ASN A 2 12.76 -17.44 -24.25
N THR A 3 11.84 -17.32 -25.20
CA THR A 3 11.70 -16.12 -26.03
C THR A 3 11.08 -14.96 -25.20
N SER A 4 11.17 -13.72 -25.70
CA SER A 4 10.46 -12.58 -25.09
C SER A 4 8.94 -12.81 -25.03
N GLY A 5 8.39 -13.60 -25.96
CA GLY A 5 6.98 -13.99 -25.95
C GLY A 5 6.63 -14.97 -24.84
N ASP A 6 7.51 -15.93 -24.53
CA ASP A 6 7.31 -16.85 -23.40
C ASP A 6 7.34 -16.10 -22.07
N ARG A 7 8.28 -15.14 -21.92
CA ARG A 7 8.36 -14.30 -20.73
C ARG A 7 7.13 -13.40 -20.58
N LEU A 8 6.65 -12.81 -21.67
CA LEU A 8 5.39 -12.06 -21.64
C LEU A 8 4.21 -12.92 -21.20
N ARG A 9 4.11 -14.16 -21.70
CA ARG A 9 3.04 -15.08 -21.28
C ARG A 9 3.10 -15.42 -19.80
N ILE A 10 4.30 -15.59 -19.23
CA ILE A 10 4.49 -15.83 -17.80
C ILE A 10 4.05 -14.60 -17.00
N LEU A 11 4.49 -13.40 -17.40
CA LEU A 11 4.13 -12.15 -16.74
C LEU A 11 2.61 -11.93 -16.71
N LEU A 12 1.92 -12.14 -17.83
CA LEU A 12 0.46 -11.98 -17.87
C LEU A 12 -0.26 -12.95 -16.95
N ARG A 13 0.27 -14.17 -16.75
CA ARG A 13 -0.26 -15.12 -15.76
C ARG A 13 -0.03 -14.64 -14.33
N GLU A 14 1.15 -14.11 -14.02
CA GLU A 14 1.48 -13.60 -12.69
C GLU A 14 0.55 -12.44 -12.26
N VAL A 15 0.17 -11.58 -13.21
CA VAL A 15 -0.76 -10.47 -12.96
C VAL A 15 -2.22 -10.82 -13.24
N HIS A 16 -2.54 -12.11 -13.45
CA HIS A 16 -3.89 -12.61 -13.73
C HIS A 16 -4.59 -11.92 -14.90
N LEU A 17 -3.85 -11.47 -15.90
CA LEU A 17 -4.38 -10.75 -17.06
C LEU A 17 -4.51 -11.71 -18.27
N SER A 18 -5.69 -11.74 -18.88
CA SER A 18 -5.89 -12.53 -20.10
C SER A 18 -5.25 -11.86 -21.32
N ALA A 19 -4.90 -12.66 -22.35
CA ALA A 19 -4.38 -12.12 -23.61
C ALA A 19 -5.36 -11.16 -24.30
N SER A 20 -6.67 -11.37 -24.10
CA SER A 20 -7.71 -10.51 -24.67
C SER A 20 -7.79 -9.17 -23.97
N ASP A 21 -7.72 -9.16 -22.62
CA ASP A 21 -7.76 -7.94 -21.84
C ASP A 21 -6.48 -7.11 -22.05
N PHE A 22 -5.33 -7.79 -22.13
CA PHE A 22 -4.07 -7.15 -22.47
C PHE A 22 -4.11 -6.53 -23.87
N ALA A 23 -4.67 -7.23 -24.87
CA ALA A 23 -4.83 -6.73 -26.22
C ALA A 23 -5.72 -5.48 -26.26
N LYS A 24 -6.84 -5.50 -25.54
CA LYS A 24 -7.78 -4.37 -25.43
C LYS A 24 -7.12 -3.14 -24.81
N ASN A 25 -6.27 -3.33 -23.80
CA ASN A 25 -5.55 -2.25 -23.12
C ASN A 25 -4.48 -1.61 -24.03
N ARG A 26 -3.99 -2.33 -25.05
CA ARG A 26 -2.92 -1.89 -25.95
C ARG A 26 -3.40 -1.53 -27.37
N ASP A 27 -4.71 -1.44 -27.59
CA ASP A 27 -5.31 -1.19 -28.90
C ASP A 27 -4.79 -2.13 -30.01
N VAL A 28 -4.59 -3.40 -29.63
CA VAL A 28 -4.19 -4.45 -30.55
C VAL A 28 -5.20 -5.60 -30.53
N THR A 29 -5.18 -6.42 -31.55
CA THR A 29 -6.05 -7.60 -31.56
C THR A 29 -5.47 -8.73 -30.70
N PRO A 30 -6.31 -9.60 -30.10
CA PRO A 30 -5.83 -10.78 -29.37
C PRO A 30 -4.94 -11.69 -30.22
N GLN A 31 -5.14 -11.68 -31.54
CA GLN A 31 -4.32 -12.42 -32.47
C GLN A 31 -2.88 -11.89 -32.55
N HIS A 32 -2.69 -10.57 -32.45
CA HIS A 32 -1.35 -9.97 -32.35
C HIS A 32 -0.63 -10.44 -31.10
N VAL A 33 -1.30 -10.43 -29.94
CA VAL A 33 -0.71 -10.91 -28.68
C VAL A 33 -0.35 -12.39 -28.77
N ASN A 34 -1.20 -13.23 -29.34
CA ASN A 34 -0.90 -14.65 -29.58
C ASN A 34 0.28 -14.86 -30.53
N ASN A 35 0.45 -13.98 -31.52
CA ASN A 35 1.62 -13.99 -32.38
C ASN A 35 2.90 -13.60 -31.63
N TRP A 36 2.81 -12.64 -30.72
CA TRP A 36 3.93 -12.26 -29.85
C TRP A 36 4.35 -13.40 -28.93
N PHE A 37 3.42 -14.19 -28.41
CA PHE A 37 3.76 -15.39 -27.63
C PHE A 37 4.57 -16.41 -28.44
N LYS A 38 4.33 -16.52 -29.75
CA LYS A 38 4.99 -17.50 -30.61
C LYS A 38 6.30 -17.01 -31.19
N ARG A 39 6.35 -15.72 -31.61
CA ARG A 39 7.47 -15.14 -32.38
C ARG A 39 8.33 -14.20 -31.55
N GLY A 40 7.90 -13.84 -30.35
CA GLY A 40 8.52 -12.81 -29.50
C GLY A 40 7.82 -11.45 -29.65
N VAL A 41 8.05 -10.60 -28.65
CA VAL A 41 7.54 -9.22 -28.61
C VAL A 41 8.31 -8.37 -29.62
N PRO A 42 7.64 -7.57 -30.50
CA PRO A 42 8.31 -6.66 -31.40
C PRO A 42 9.15 -5.63 -30.65
N MET A 43 10.34 -5.31 -31.18
CA MET A 43 11.26 -4.36 -30.55
C MET A 43 10.61 -3.00 -30.26
N ALA A 44 9.79 -2.50 -31.18
CA ALA A 44 9.11 -1.22 -31.08
C ALA A 44 8.06 -1.16 -29.93
N ARG A 45 7.62 -2.30 -29.39
CA ARG A 45 6.64 -2.41 -28.31
C ARG A 45 7.24 -2.93 -27.01
N LEU A 46 8.52 -3.29 -27.03
CA LEU A 46 9.16 -4.01 -25.94
C LEU A 46 9.31 -3.13 -24.70
N ASP A 47 9.72 -1.88 -24.87
CA ASP A 47 9.91 -0.93 -23.78
C ASP A 47 8.57 -0.53 -23.15
N GLU A 48 7.58 -0.25 -23.97
CA GLU A 48 6.21 0.07 -23.52
C GLU A 48 5.57 -1.07 -22.69
N ILE A 49 5.79 -2.32 -23.13
CA ILE A 49 5.27 -3.51 -22.43
C ILE A 49 6.06 -3.79 -21.15
N ALA A 50 7.37 -3.55 -21.16
CA ALA A 50 8.22 -3.71 -20.00
C ALA A 50 7.85 -2.71 -18.89
N GLU A 51 7.63 -1.46 -19.26
CA GLU A 51 7.17 -0.40 -18.34
C GLU A 51 5.81 -0.73 -17.73
N LEU A 52 4.84 -1.12 -18.56
CA LEU A 52 3.50 -1.51 -18.09
C LEU A 52 3.52 -2.64 -17.06
N LEU A 53 4.38 -3.64 -17.28
CA LEU A 53 4.47 -4.83 -16.43
C LEU A 53 5.54 -4.68 -15.33
N CYS A 54 6.08 -3.46 -15.13
CA CYS A 54 7.10 -3.13 -14.13
C CYS A 54 8.31 -4.08 -14.19
N VAL A 55 8.76 -4.42 -15.41
CA VAL A 55 9.95 -5.25 -15.63
C VAL A 55 10.99 -4.49 -16.45
N THR A 56 12.26 -4.91 -16.38
CA THR A 56 13.28 -4.31 -17.23
C THR A 56 13.16 -4.78 -18.67
N SER A 57 13.29 -3.86 -19.64
CA SER A 57 13.25 -4.16 -21.07
C SER A 57 14.32 -5.20 -21.45
N ARG A 58 15.50 -5.12 -20.82
CA ARG A 58 16.57 -6.09 -21.02
C ARG A 58 16.14 -7.49 -20.63
N TRP A 59 15.56 -7.65 -19.43
CA TRP A 59 15.08 -8.95 -18.97
C TRP A 59 13.93 -9.47 -19.87
N LEU A 60 12.98 -8.62 -20.23
CA LEU A 60 11.90 -9.03 -21.13
C LEU A 60 12.43 -9.49 -22.50
N ARG A 61 13.46 -8.85 -23.01
CA ARG A 61 14.08 -9.15 -24.31
C ARG A 61 14.95 -10.41 -24.28
N THR A 62 15.89 -10.51 -23.31
CA THR A 62 16.94 -11.53 -23.30
C THR A 62 16.77 -12.57 -22.20
N GLY A 63 16.07 -12.25 -21.14
CA GLY A 63 16.00 -13.05 -19.92
C GLY A 63 17.19 -12.82 -18.98
N GLU A 64 18.09 -11.89 -19.31
CA GLU A 64 19.28 -11.57 -18.53
C GLU A 64 19.07 -10.31 -17.70
N GLY A 65 19.72 -10.27 -16.53
CA GLY A 65 19.63 -9.13 -15.62
C GLY A 65 18.43 -9.22 -14.66
N PRO A 66 18.23 -8.20 -13.82
CA PRO A 66 17.14 -8.17 -12.87
C PRO A 66 15.79 -8.07 -13.59
N LYS A 67 14.81 -8.88 -13.16
CA LYS A 67 13.46 -8.89 -13.71
C LYS A 67 12.76 -7.54 -13.47
N HIS A 68 12.88 -7.01 -12.27
CA HIS A 68 12.30 -5.70 -11.92
C HIS A 68 13.39 -4.65 -11.88
N PRO A 69 13.09 -3.39 -12.27
CA PRO A 69 14.05 -2.30 -12.11
C PRO A 69 14.42 -2.18 -10.63
N PRO A 70 15.68 -1.85 -10.31
CA PRO A 70 16.05 -1.56 -8.93
C PRO A 70 15.19 -0.39 -8.44
N THR A 71 14.63 -0.52 -7.26
CA THR A 71 13.78 0.51 -6.62
C THR A 71 14.68 1.66 -6.14
N ASN A 72 15.36 2.32 -7.07
CA ASN A 72 16.14 3.53 -6.82
C ASN A 72 15.48 4.66 -7.61
N TYR A 73 14.59 5.39 -6.99
CA TYR A 73 14.23 6.72 -7.46
C TYR A 73 15.38 7.68 -7.10
N GLN A 74 16.44 7.64 -7.91
CA GLN A 74 17.34 8.78 -7.98
C GLN A 74 16.76 9.74 -9.00
N LEU A 75 16.31 10.89 -8.51
CA LEU A 75 16.06 12.07 -9.33
C LEU A 75 17.40 12.46 -9.97
N GLU A 76 17.55 12.23 -11.25
CA GLU A 76 18.71 12.68 -12.02
C GLU A 76 18.68 14.21 -12.15
N GLY A 77 19.59 14.88 -11.47
CA GLY A 77 20.07 16.20 -11.83
C GLY A 77 21.10 16.10 -12.96
N PRO A 78 21.34 17.16 -13.79
CA PRO A 78 21.99 17.05 -15.08
C PRO A 78 23.50 16.81 -14.99
N ASN A 79 23.92 15.84 -15.78
CA ASN A 79 25.26 15.57 -16.36
C ASN A 79 26.50 16.32 -15.86
N THR A 80 27.50 15.55 -15.45
CA THR A 80 28.87 15.76 -15.90
C THR A 80 29.55 14.42 -16.16
N ALA A 81 30.02 14.26 -17.40
CA ALA A 81 30.84 13.16 -17.87
C ALA A 81 32.23 13.17 -17.22
N ASN A 82 32.80 12.00 -16.90
CA ASN A 82 34.09 11.54 -17.46
C ASN A 82 34.64 10.27 -16.78
N ASN A 83 34.87 9.32 -17.67
CA ASN A 83 36.02 8.41 -17.80
C ASN A 83 36.49 7.46 -16.71
N ALA A 84 36.43 6.20 -17.15
CA ALA A 84 37.54 5.21 -17.22
C ALA A 84 38.12 4.65 -15.90
N ASP A 85 37.93 3.44 -15.60
CA ASP A 85 38.80 2.31 -15.91
C ASP A 85 38.27 1.01 -15.30
N ALA A 86 38.33 -0.02 -16.11
CA ALA A 86 38.06 -1.38 -15.73
C ALA A 86 39.13 -1.90 -14.75
N ARG A 87 38.69 -2.61 -13.72
CA ARG A 87 39.42 -3.79 -13.20
C ARG A 87 38.49 -4.70 -12.41
N GLU A 88 38.39 -5.92 -12.91
CA GLU A 88 37.86 -7.09 -12.23
C GLU A 88 38.57 -7.30 -10.90
N ASP A 89 37.85 -7.50 -9.82
CA ASP A 89 38.30 -8.37 -8.76
C ASP A 89 37.11 -9.01 -8.04
N CYS A 90 37.02 -10.34 -8.17
CA CYS A 90 36.11 -11.20 -7.44
C CYS A 90 36.66 -11.40 -6.02
N GLY A 91 35.93 -10.95 -5.03
CA GLY A 91 36.33 -11.34 -3.68
C GLY A 91 35.54 -10.67 -2.55
N HIS A 92 34.91 -11.49 -1.78
CA HIS A 92 34.37 -11.28 -0.45
C HIS A 92 33.09 -10.43 -0.31
N TYR A 93 31.95 -11.13 -0.36
CA TYR A 93 30.72 -10.65 0.28
C TYR A 93 30.90 -10.67 1.81
N LEU A 94 31.51 -9.64 2.35
CA LEU A 94 31.29 -9.26 3.72
C LEU A 94 30.00 -8.43 3.73
N CYS A 95 28.92 -8.97 4.32
CA CYS A 95 27.77 -8.19 4.74
C CYS A 95 28.24 -7.12 5.73
N GLY A 96 28.65 -5.97 5.22
CA GLY A 96 28.70 -4.74 6.00
C GLY A 96 27.27 -4.26 6.23
N PRO A 97 26.98 -3.54 7.30
CA PRO A 97 25.66 -2.97 7.51
C PRO A 97 25.33 -2.08 6.31
N SER A 98 24.29 -2.44 5.56
CA SER A 98 23.78 -1.64 4.47
C SER A 98 23.30 -0.31 5.05
N SER A 99 24.12 0.72 4.90
CA SER A 99 23.68 2.11 5.06
C SER A 99 22.82 2.47 3.84
N GLY A 100 21.64 1.87 3.75
CA GLY A 100 20.57 2.44 2.97
C GLY A 100 20.21 3.81 3.55
N PRO A 101 19.61 4.74 2.79
CA PRO A 101 19.19 6.02 3.34
C PRO A 101 18.39 5.75 4.61
N GLU A 102 18.82 6.37 5.71
CA GLU A 102 18.12 6.25 6.99
C GLU A 102 16.65 6.51 6.72
N LYS A 103 15.81 5.49 6.97
CA LYS A 103 14.38 5.68 6.94
C LYS A 103 14.04 6.57 8.11
N ILE A 104 13.96 7.86 7.85
CA ILE A 104 13.56 8.84 8.86
C ILE A 104 12.07 8.63 9.06
N ASP A 105 11.72 8.04 10.20
CA ASP A 105 10.33 7.94 10.62
C ASP A 105 9.95 9.21 11.38
N VAL A 106 8.78 9.72 11.06
CA VAL A 106 8.19 10.90 11.70
C VAL A 106 7.10 10.43 12.65
N GLU A 107 7.13 10.95 13.87
CA GLU A 107 6.08 10.71 14.87
C GLU A 107 4.95 11.71 14.68
N ILE A 108 3.74 11.20 14.45
CA ILE A 108 2.52 11.96 14.23
C ILE A 108 1.64 11.78 15.46
N PRO A 109 1.25 12.87 16.14
CA PRO A 109 0.40 12.79 17.32
C PRO A 109 -0.99 12.25 16.96
N LEU A 110 -1.59 11.49 17.86
CA LEU A 110 -2.97 11.03 17.73
C LEU A 110 -3.95 12.13 18.14
N HIS A 111 -5.15 12.07 17.58
CA HIS A 111 -6.24 12.98 17.92
C HIS A 111 -6.61 12.87 19.41
N ALA A 112 -6.91 14.00 20.03
CA ALA A 112 -7.15 14.10 21.47
C ALA A 112 -8.27 13.19 22.01
N SER A 113 -9.22 12.79 21.14
CA SER A 113 -10.29 11.85 21.54
C SER A 113 -9.79 10.48 21.99
N PHE A 114 -8.56 10.09 21.65
CA PHE A 114 -7.99 8.79 22.04
C PHE A 114 -7.25 8.82 23.37
N ASN A 115 -7.03 10.00 23.97
CA ASN A 115 -6.44 10.18 25.30
C ASN A 115 -5.23 9.24 25.56
N THR A 116 -4.33 9.14 24.60
CA THR A 116 -3.14 8.28 24.65
C THR A 116 -1.90 9.11 24.33
N GLU A 117 -0.76 8.71 24.89
CA GLU A 117 0.55 9.25 24.55
C GLU A 117 1.15 8.55 23.31
N GLU A 118 0.42 7.62 22.73
CA GLU A 118 0.85 6.91 21.52
C GLU A 118 0.95 7.87 20.34
N SER A 119 1.85 7.58 19.43
CA SER A 119 2.04 8.28 18.17
C SER A 119 1.99 7.31 17.00
N LEU A 120 1.53 7.79 15.84
CA LEU A 120 1.65 7.07 14.58
C LEU A 120 3.03 7.36 13.99
N ARG A 121 3.76 6.32 13.58
CA ARG A 121 5.04 6.46 12.87
C ARG A 121 4.84 6.23 11.39
N LEU A 122 5.17 7.22 10.59
CA LEU A 122 5.22 7.13 9.12
C LEU A 122 6.58 7.55 8.61
N SER A 123 7.03 6.97 7.50
CA SER A 123 8.27 7.41 6.88
C SER A 123 8.12 8.82 6.32
N LEU A 124 9.16 9.63 6.45
CA LEU A 124 9.21 10.98 5.86
C LEU A 124 8.90 10.92 4.37
N HIS A 125 9.41 9.91 3.68
CA HIS A 125 9.15 9.70 2.25
C HIS A 125 7.65 9.57 1.92
N THR A 126 6.87 8.87 2.76
CA THR A 126 5.41 8.77 2.57
C THR A 126 4.73 10.14 2.65
N LEU A 127 5.17 10.99 3.57
CA LEU A 127 4.64 12.34 3.71
C LEU A 127 5.02 13.22 2.52
N GLU A 128 6.27 13.15 2.06
CA GLU A 128 6.80 13.90 0.92
C GLU A 128 6.08 13.53 -0.38
N GLN A 129 5.84 12.25 -0.64
CA GLN A 129 5.10 11.79 -1.84
C GLN A 129 3.72 12.43 -1.96
N LEU A 130 3.07 12.70 -0.83
CA LEU A 130 1.73 13.28 -0.78
C LEU A 130 1.73 14.79 -0.53
N ASN A 131 2.92 15.39 -0.43
CA ASN A 131 3.13 16.80 -0.10
C ASN A 131 2.41 17.18 1.20
N VAL A 132 2.56 16.32 2.23
CA VAL A 132 2.04 16.52 3.58
C VAL A 132 3.21 16.84 4.50
N THR A 133 3.11 17.88 5.30
CA THR A 133 4.13 18.19 6.33
C THR A 133 3.77 17.51 7.65
N ALA A 134 4.79 17.13 8.42
CA ALA A 134 4.61 16.44 9.70
C ALA A 134 3.74 17.23 10.69
N GLU A 135 3.89 18.56 10.71
CA GLU A 135 3.15 19.47 11.62
C GLU A 135 1.66 19.52 11.31
N ARG A 136 1.26 19.18 10.07
CA ARG A 136 -0.14 19.12 9.65
C ARG A 136 -0.72 17.72 9.80
N ALA A 137 0.13 16.72 9.89
CA ALA A 137 -0.31 15.34 10.02
C ALA A 137 -0.91 15.09 11.42
N LEU A 138 -2.02 14.35 11.44
CA LEU A 138 -2.72 13.94 12.66
C LEU A 138 -3.07 12.47 12.52
N GLY A 139 -2.76 11.67 13.54
CA GLY A 139 -3.15 10.26 13.59
C GLY A 139 -4.54 10.09 14.20
N ALA A 140 -5.24 9.03 13.82
CA ALA A 140 -6.51 8.63 14.42
C ALA A 140 -6.74 7.12 14.30
N TYR A 141 -7.69 6.60 15.05
CA TYR A 141 -8.19 5.24 14.84
C TYR A 141 -9.58 5.28 14.22
N MET A 142 -9.84 4.34 13.32
CA MET A 142 -11.20 4.08 12.87
C MET A 142 -11.99 3.43 14.00
N VAL A 143 -13.20 3.95 14.28
CA VAL A 143 -14.11 3.38 15.28
C VAL A 143 -15.40 2.98 14.57
N GLY A 144 -15.75 1.70 14.73
CA GLY A 144 -16.96 1.12 14.18
C GLY A 144 -16.85 0.66 12.73
N ASN A 145 -17.99 0.29 12.14
CA ASN A 145 -18.05 -0.40 10.85
C ASN A 145 -18.53 0.47 9.67
N SER A 146 -18.63 1.78 9.87
CA SER A 146 -19.19 2.66 8.85
C SER A 146 -18.39 2.76 7.55
N MET A 147 -17.07 2.45 7.60
CA MET A 147 -16.16 2.46 6.45
C MET A 147 -15.65 1.06 6.11
N THR A 148 -16.27 0.00 6.64
CA THR A 148 -15.91 -1.40 6.38
C THR A 148 -15.81 -1.68 4.89
N ASP A 149 -14.95 -2.62 4.51
CA ASP A 149 -14.44 -2.97 3.19
C ASP A 149 -13.31 -2.06 2.68
N ILE A 150 -13.29 -0.79 3.05
CA ILE A 150 -12.19 0.12 2.72
C ILE A 150 -11.31 0.36 3.96
N ILE A 151 -11.91 0.76 5.09
CA ILE A 151 -11.22 1.01 6.33
C ILE A 151 -11.91 0.20 7.42
N GLN A 152 -11.20 -0.79 7.96
CA GLN A 152 -11.72 -1.67 9.00
C GLN A 152 -11.76 -0.97 10.35
N ASP A 153 -12.61 -1.47 11.25
CA ASP A 153 -12.57 -1.06 12.65
C ASP A 153 -11.17 -1.23 13.24
N ARG A 154 -10.74 -0.27 14.06
CA ARG A 154 -9.39 -0.16 14.65
C ARG A 154 -8.24 0.04 13.66
N ALA A 155 -8.51 0.31 12.39
CA ALA A 155 -7.47 0.77 11.48
C ALA A 155 -6.87 2.07 11.99
N ILE A 156 -5.55 2.21 11.91
CA ILE A 156 -4.88 3.47 12.19
C ILE A 156 -4.88 4.34 10.92
N LEU A 157 -5.10 5.62 11.08
CA LEU A 157 -5.30 6.60 10.00
C LEU A 157 -4.31 7.75 10.14
N ALA A 158 -3.94 8.34 8.99
CA ALA A 158 -3.25 9.63 8.96
C ALA A 158 -4.08 10.67 8.17
N ILE A 159 -4.19 11.86 8.75
CA ILE A 159 -5.05 12.95 8.32
C ILE A 159 -4.18 14.18 8.05
N ASP A 160 -4.34 14.82 6.90
CA ASP A 160 -3.73 16.11 6.59
C ASP A 160 -4.68 17.25 6.97
N ARG A 161 -4.39 17.93 8.09
CA ARG A 161 -5.16 19.06 8.59
C ARG A 161 -5.05 20.32 7.70
N GLY A 162 -4.10 20.34 6.78
CA GLY A 162 -3.97 21.41 5.80
C GLY A 162 -4.98 21.31 4.65
N ARG A 163 -5.65 20.17 4.49
CA ARG A 163 -6.60 19.91 3.40
C ARG A 163 -8.01 19.74 3.93
N THR A 164 -8.65 20.85 4.25
CA THR A 164 -10.05 20.90 4.75
C THR A 164 -11.06 21.26 3.66
N GLN A 165 -10.58 21.70 2.48
CA GLN A 165 -11.45 21.93 1.33
C GLN A 165 -11.91 20.60 0.76
N ILE A 166 -13.23 20.42 0.67
CA ILE A 166 -13.82 19.15 0.23
C ILE A 166 -13.62 18.98 -1.28
N ILE A 167 -13.04 17.84 -1.64
CA ILE A 167 -13.10 17.25 -2.97
C ILE A 167 -14.13 16.13 -2.91
N ASP A 168 -15.15 16.20 -3.75
CA ASP A 168 -16.29 15.27 -3.71
C ASP A 168 -15.85 13.82 -3.88
N GLY A 169 -16.25 12.97 -2.95
CA GLY A 169 -15.94 11.54 -2.96
C GLY A 169 -14.66 11.15 -2.26
N GLU A 170 -13.89 12.10 -1.75
CA GLU A 170 -12.71 11.82 -0.93
C GLU A 170 -13.08 11.56 0.52
N ILE A 171 -12.18 10.89 1.25
CA ILE A 171 -12.36 10.52 2.65
C ILE A 171 -11.80 11.61 3.55
N TYR A 172 -12.62 12.08 4.47
CA TYR A 172 -12.24 13.10 5.45
C TYR A 172 -12.51 12.64 6.87
N ALA A 173 -11.67 13.15 7.77
CA ALA A 173 -11.98 13.17 9.19
C ALA A 173 -12.75 14.46 9.52
N LEU A 174 -13.83 14.31 10.26
CA LEU A 174 -14.65 15.43 10.73
C LEU A 174 -15.03 15.24 12.20
N GLU A 175 -15.16 16.33 12.92
CA GLU A 175 -15.87 16.36 14.19
C GLU A 175 -17.33 16.71 13.93
N HIS A 176 -18.23 15.99 14.58
CA HIS A 176 -19.66 16.19 14.53
C HIS A 176 -20.21 16.06 15.95
N ASP A 177 -20.66 17.17 16.52
CA ASP A 177 -21.03 17.25 17.93
C ASP A 177 -19.99 16.68 18.88
N GLY A 178 -18.70 16.96 18.62
CA GLY A 178 -17.56 16.49 19.41
C GLY A 178 -17.15 15.03 19.17
N MET A 179 -17.80 14.33 18.25
CA MET A 179 -17.43 12.96 17.86
C MET A 179 -16.58 12.98 16.60
N LEU A 180 -15.44 12.29 16.66
CA LEU A 180 -14.60 12.06 15.48
C LEU A 180 -15.26 11.03 14.56
N ARG A 181 -15.43 11.38 13.29
CA ARG A 181 -16.03 10.54 12.26
C ARG A 181 -15.16 10.53 11.01
N ILE A 182 -15.07 9.37 10.36
CA ILE A 182 -14.37 9.18 9.08
C ILE A 182 -15.42 8.85 8.03
N LYS A 183 -15.52 9.68 6.98
CA LYS A 183 -16.60 9.60 5.98
C LYS A 183 -16.16 10.11 4.61
N TYR A 184 -16.84 9.68 3.58
CA TYR A 184 -16.83 10.38 2.30
C TYR A 184 -17.63 11.68 2.41
N LEU A 185 -17.07 12.76 1.88
CA LEU A 185 -17.73 14.05 1.88
C LEU A 185 -18.03 14.51 0.44
N TYR A 186 -19.16 15.20 0.29
CA TYR A 186 -19.60 15.79 -0.98
C TYR A 186 -20.18 17.16 -0.70
N ASN A 187 -19.78 18.15 -1.50
CA ASN A 187 -20.37 19.47 -1.47
C ASN A 187 -21.81 19.43 -2.01
N ARG A 188 -22.69 20.24 -1.46
CA ARG A 188 -24.02 20.46 -1.96
C ARG A 188 -24.29 21.95 -2.23
N PRO A 189 -25.17 22.27 -3.18
CA PRO A 189 -25.57 23.65 -3.41
C PRO A 189 -26.03 24.32 -2.12
N GLY A 190 -25.75 25.64 -2.00
CA GLY A 190 -26.08 26.42 -0.81
C GLY A 190 -25.20 26.17 0.40
N GLY A 191 -23.98 25.63 0.20
CA GLY A 191 -23.03 25.34 1.29
C GLY A 191 -23.38 24.12 2.12
N GLY A 192 -24.34 23.32 1.68
CA GLY A 192 -24.71 22.06 2.32
C GLY A 192 -23.64 20.98 2.17
N LEU A 193 -23.78 19.90 2.94
CA LEU A 193 -22.86 18.78 2.99
C LEU A 193 -23.63 17.47 2.88
N ARG A 194 -23.11 16.52 2.08
CA ARG A 194 -23.51 15.12 2.12
C ARG A 194 -22.38 14.33 2.77
N ILE A 195 -22.70 13.63 3.84
CA ILE A 195 -21.81 12.76 4.60
C ILE A 195 -22.23 11.31 4.26
N ARG A 196 -21.30 10.55 3.69
CA ARG A 196 -21.59 9.20 3.24
C ARG A 196 -20.64 8.19 3.90
N SER A 197 -21.22 7.08 4.35
CA SER A 197 -20.49 5.90 4.80
C SER A 197 -20.18 4.95 3.65
N HIS A 198 -19.10 4.16 3.73
CA HIS A 198 -18.89 3.08 2.77
C HIS A 198 -19.93 1.99 2.98
N ASN A 199 -20.15 1.57 4.21
CA ASN A 199 -21.24 0.68 4.61
C ASN A 199 -22.58 1.45 4.65
N SER A 200 -23.08 1.82 3.47
CA SER A 200 -24.30 2.61 3.34
C SER A 200 -25.59 1.85 3.69
N ASN A 201 -25.52 0.52 3.79
CA ASN A 201 -26.65 -0.31 4.17
C ASN A 201 -27.03 -0.12 5.65
N GLU A 202 -26.03 -0.06 6.52
CA GLU A 202 -26.24 0.16 7.95
C GLU A 202 -26.16 1.64 8.34
N HIS A 203 -25.44 2.43 7.56
CA HIS A 203 -25.20 3.85 7.79
C HIS A 203 -25.63 4.67 6.58
N PRO A 204 -26.91 5.06 6.49
CA PRO A 204 -27.43 5.84 5.37
C PRO A 204 -26.76 7.21 5.27
N ASP A 205 -26.84 7.79 4.06
CA ASP A 205 -26.30 9.11 3.80
C ASP A 205 -26.99 10.20 4.65
N GLU A 206 -26.21 11.08 5.19
CA GLU A 206 -26.67 12.26 5.93
C GLU A 206 -26.55 13.50 5.02
N LEU A 207 -27.62 14.26 4.94
CA LEU A 207 -27.69 15.47 4.13
C LEU A 207 -27.90 16.67 5.07
N LEU A 208 -26.89 17.52 5.16
CA LEU A 208 -26.93 18.71 6.01
C LEU A 208 -27.02 19.97 5.14
N THR A 209 -27.87 20.90 5.56
CA THR A 209 -27.85 22.28 5.07
C THR A 209 -26.67 23.05 5.67
N TYR A 210 -26.43 24.25 5.19
CA TYR A 210 -25.41 25.12 5.78
C TYR A 210 -25.70 25.38 7.27
N ASP A 211 -26.94 25.73 7.61
CA ASP A 211 -27.33 26.03 9.00
C ASP A 211 -27.19 24.79 9.90
N GLN A 212 -27.63 23.63 9.43
CA GLN A 212 -27.49 22.37 10.17
C GLN A 212 -26.02 22.00 10.45
N ARG A 213 -25.11 22.28 9.51
CA ARG A 213 -23.66 22.07 9.75
C ARG A 213 -23.16 22.91 10.93
N PHE A 214 -23.65 24.13 11.03
CA PHE A 214 -23.27 25.03 12.10
C PHE A 214 -23.91 24.63 13.43
N GLU A 215 -25.21 24.33 13.43
CA GLU A 215 -25.96 23.89 14.61
C GLU A 215 -25.42 22.59 15.23
N GLN A 216 -25.00 21.65 14.38
CA GLN A 216 -24.44 20.35 14.79
C GLN A 216 -22.91 20.37 14.93
N ASN A 217 -22.29 21.53 14.98
CA ASN A 217 -20.84 21.69 15.16
C ASN A 217 -20.01 20.78 14.23
N VAL A 218 -20.35 20.77 12.92
CA VAL A 218 -19.61 19.94 11.95
C VAL A 218 -18.35 20.67 11.49
N HIS A 219 -17.21 20.18 11.95
CA HIS A 219 -15.89 20.69 11.61
C HIS A 219 -15.08 19.67 10.82
N ILE A 220 -14.60 20.03 9.63
CA ILE A 220 -13.72 19.18 8.82
C ILE A 220 -12.30 19.31 9.36
N LEU A 221 -11.77 18.23 9.91
CA LEU A 221 -10.42 18.18 10.47
C LEU A 221 -9.36 18.08 9.37
N GLY A 222 -9.62 17.32 8.31
CA GLY A 222 -8.69 17.17 7.21
C GLY A 222 -8.97 15.96 6.34
N TRP A 223 -8.17 15.86 5.28
CA TRP A 223 -8.20 14.76 4.34
C TRP A 223 -7.48 13.53 4.90
N VAL A 224 -8.10 12.34 4.81
CA VAL A 224 -7.47 11.06 5.20
C VAL A 224 -6.63 10.57 4.05
N PHE A 225 -5.30 10.66 4.19
CA PHE A 225 -4.38 10.33 3.11
C PHE A 225 -3.74 8.94 3.24
N TRP A 226 -3.82 8.32 4.41
CA TRP A 226 -3.22 7.01 4.65
C TRP A 226 -4.00 6.25 5.74
N TRP A 227 -4.05 4.94 5.61
CA TRP A 227 -4.54 4.03 6.65
C TRP A 227 -3.89 2.67 6.56
N SER A 228 -3.87 1.96 7.68
CA SER A 228 -3.38 0.59 7.78
C SER A 228 -4.26 -0.22 8.73
N THR A 229 -4.48 -1.47 8.37
CA THR A 229 -5.26 -2.41 9.15
C THR A 229 -4.42 -3.63 9.48
N LEU A 230 -4.38 -4.01 10.75
CA LEU A 230 -3.76 -5.26 11.17
C LEU A 230 -4.77 -6.41 11.08
N ASN A 231 -4.37 -7.52 10.46
CA ASN A 231 -5.17 -8.73 10.50
C ASN A 231 -5.01 -9.40 11.86
N ASN A 232 -6.00 -9.20 12.74
CA ASN A 232 -6.02 -9.81 14.07
C ASN A 232 -6.51 -11.27 14.08
N ARG A 233 -6.95 -11.80 12.94
CA ARG A 233 -7.33 -13.19 12.80
C ARG A 233 -6.08 -14.05 12.66
N ARG A 234 -5.58 -14.55 13.78
CA ARG A 234 -4.47 -15.50 13.77
C ARG A 234 -4.99 -16.86 13.30
N PRO A 235 -4.39 -17.48 12.25
CA PRO A 235 -4.68 -18.86 11.94
C PRO A 235 -4.27 -19.73 13.14
N PRO A 236 -4.99 -20.83 13.42
CA PRO A 236 -4.56 -21.76 14.45
C PRO A 236 -3.15 -22.28 14.10
N VAL A 237 -2.23 -22.15 15.06
CA VAL A 237 -0.91 -22.77 14.91
C VAL A 237 -1.12 -24.27 14.96
N PRO A 238 -0.67 -25.07 13.98
CA PRO A 238 -0.68 -26.52 14.10
C PRO A 238 0.07 -26.88 15.37
N LEU A 239 -0.56 -27.63 16.27
CA LEU A 239 0.14 -28.22 17.39
C LEU A 239 1.18 -29.18 16.78
N ASP A 240 2.46 -28.86 16.91
CA ASP A 240 3.54 -29.79 16.59
C ASP A 240 3.39 -31.00 17.51
N GLU A 241 2.86 -32.12 17.00
CA GLU A 241 2.74 -33.40 17.70
C GLU A 241 4.10 -33.96 18.14
N HIS A 242 5.21 -33.31 17.75
CA HIS A 242 6.56 -33.75 18.11
C HIS A 242 7.06 -33.22 19.47
N LEU A 243 6.29 -32.39 20.20
CA LEU A 243 6.67 -31.96 21.57
C LEU A 243 6.00 -32.75 22.67
N ILE A 244 5.14 -33.76 22.34
CA ILE A 244 4.61 -34.69 23.30
C ILE A 244 5.35 -36.05 23.09
N GLY A 245 6.66 -36.00 23.25
CA GLY A 245 7.55 -37.11 23.12
C GLY A 245 8.28 -37.41 24.43
N HIS A 246 7.87 -38.46 25.09
CA HIS A 246 8.68 -39.24 26.03
C HIS A 246 9.12 -38.59 27.36
N ASP A 247 8.23 -38.68 28.34
CA ASP A 247 8.70 -38.99 29.68
C ASP A 247 7.87 -40.15 30.24
N SER A 248 8.16 -41.36 29.76
CA SER A 248 7.73 -42.59 30.35
C SER A 248 8.91 -43.53 30.37
N SER A 249 9.81 -43.32 31.34
CA SER A 249 10.67 -44.40 31.78
C SER A 249 11.25 -44.13 33.19
N LYS A 250 10.93 -45.10 34.04
CA LYS A 250 11.64 -45.42 35.26
C LYS A 250 11.09 -44.93 36.59
N SER A 251 10.31 -45.74 37.21
CA SER A 251 10.72 -46.25 38.51
C SER A 251 9.94 -47.52 38.83
N ASP A 252 10.47 -48.61 38.34
CA ASP A 252 10.33 -49.94 38.94
C ASP A 252 11.46 -50.06 39.94
N GLN A 253 11.18 -50.32 41.19
CA GLN A 253 11.97 -51.13 42.15
C GLN A 253 11.36 -51.08 43.55
N THR A 254 10.71 -52.23 43.84
CA THR A 254 11.02 -53.10 44.97
C THR A 254 11.29 -52.47 46.32
N LEU A 255 10.53 -52.96 47.30
CA LEU A 255 11.00 -53.63 48.55
C LEU A 255 9.77 -54.06 49.33
N GLU A 256 9.55 -55.33 49.37
CA GLU A 256 9.58 -56.29 50.49
C GLU A 256 9.82 -55.70 51.89
N ASN A 257 8.88 -55.80 52.69
CA ASN A 257 8.79 -56.50 53.99
C ASN A 257 7.49 -56.16 54.72
#